data_37d322158a39c351582d313c78e9b367
#
_entry.id   37d322158a39c351582d313c78e9b367
#
_cell.length_a   1.000
_cell.length_b   1.000
_cell.length_c   1.000
_cell.angle_alpha   90.00
_cell.angle_beta   90.00
_cell.angle_gamma   90.00
#
_symmetry.space_group_name_H-M   'P 1'
#
loop_
_entity.id
_entity.type
_entity.pdbx_description
1 polymer ?
#
loop_
_entity_poly.entity_id
_entity_poly.type
_entity_poly.pdbx_seq_one_letter_code
_entity_poly.pdbx_strand_id
1 'polypeptide(L)'
;MPQQPVGDPTLSDVVLTRGYLGLLLIATVVGIPVSLAAFGFVSLEHELQHWVWESLPQAVGLDRAPWWWPLPALLLAGLLLAPVVTRLPGRGGHVPVDGLGGPPTPPNALPGVVLAALACLPLGAVLGPEAPLMALGGGLALLAVRSSRRAARPQLVPVLGAAGSAAAISTIFGSPLVAAVMLIEAAGLGGPHLVALILPCLLASGVGALVFTGFGHWTGLSIGALSLPSVPAMGIPDAGDFLWGVPLAALVGVVCVGGQLLGRRVKVFTNGSATGEPRLTARRTALRTVLCAVAVGACITAFALLTGRSPEDAALSGQATLGALAADPQSWSIGALVALTVCKAAVRSSRRC
;
A
#
# COMPACT_ATOMS: atom_id res chain seq x y z
N MET A 1 -18.41 -42.55 -27.90
CA MET A 1 -18.40 -41.23 -28.55
C MET A 1 -17.24 -40.41 -27.99
N PRO A 2 -16.25 -40.04 -28.78
CA PRO A 2 -15.16 -39.20 -28.28
C PRO A 2 -15.70 -37.80 -27.98
N GLN A 3 -15.49 -37.34 -26.76
CA GLN A 3 -15.74 -35.96 -26.37
C GLN A 3 -14.83 -35.04 -27.20
N GLN A 4 -15.43 -34.17 -28.01
CA GLN A 4 -14.71 -33.07 -28.68
C GLN A 4 -14.04 -32.23 -27.59
N PRO A 5 -12.77 -31.81 -27.77
CA PRO A 5 -12.14 -30.85 -26.87
C PRO A 5 -12.97 -29.56 -26.96
N VAL A 6 -13.55 -29.17 -25.84
CA VAL A 6 -14.15 -27.82 -25.69
C VAL A 6 -13.01 -26.86 -25.92
N GLY A 7 -12.99 -26.22 -27.08
CA GLY A 7 -12.01 -25.18 -27.41
C GLY A 7 -12.04 -24.10 -26.31
N ASP A 8 -10.88 -23.63 -25.92
CA ASP A 8 -10.78 -22.50 -24.98
C ASP A 8 -11.66 -21.35 -25.51
N PRO A 9 -12.51 -20.76 -24.66
CA PRO A 9 -13.41 -19.68 -25.09
C PRO A 9 -12.59 -18.55 -25.71
N THR A 10 -12.99 -18.12 -26.90
CA THR A 10 -12.33 -16.98 -27.54
C THR A 10 -12.62 -15.68 -26.78
N LEU A 11 -11.74 -14.71 -26.86
CA LEU A 11 -11.92 -13.40 -26.20
C LEU A 11 -13.27 -12.74 -26.53
N SER A 12 -13.74 -12.90 -27.77
CA SER A 12 -15.05 -12.41 -28.22
C SER A 12 -16.22 -13.07 -27.48
N ASP A 13 -16.10 -14.34 -27.13
CA ASP A 13 -17.15 -15.09 -26.45
C ASP A 13 -17.32 -14.64 -24.98
N VAL A 14 -16.29 -14.07 -24.39
CA VAL A 14 -16.31 -13.56 -23.01
C VAL A 14 -16.73 -12.07 -22.98
N VAL A 15 -16.12 -11.24 -23.82
CA VAL A 15 -16.23 -9.78 -23.76
C VAL A 15 -17.53 -9.24 -24.32
N LEU A 16 -18.12 -9.90 -25.32
CA LEU A 16 -19.35 -9.44 -25.98
C LEU A 16 -20.64 -9.94 -25.33
N THR A 17 -20.58 -10.60 -24.18
CA THR A 17 -21.77 -11.07 -23.48
C THR A 17 -22.48 -9.92 -22.74
N ARG A 18 -23.83 -9.95 -22.75
CA ARG A 18 -24.64 -9.02 -21.93
C ARG A 18 -24.27 -9.09 -20.43
N GLY A 19 -23.82 -10.25 -19.97
CA GLY A 19 -23.36 -10.45 -18.60
C GLY A 19 -22.08 -9.67 -18.30
N TYR A 20 -21.15 -9.62 -19.26
CA TYR A 20 -19.91 -8.86 -19.12
C TYR A 20 -20.10 -7.35 -19.17
N LEU A 21 -20.98 -6.87 -20.06
CA LEU A 21 -21.37 -5.44 -20.07
C LEU A 21 -22.02 -5.01 -18.75
N GLY A 22 -22.84 -5.88 -18.16
CA GLY A 22 -23.39 -5.65 -16.83
C GLY A 22 -22.31 -5.60 -15.73
N LEU A 23 -21.27 -6.44 -15.83
CA LEU A 23 -20.12 -6.41 -14.94
C LEU A 23 -19.34 -5.09 -15.05
N LEU A 24 -19.06 -4.63 -16.27
CA LEU A 24 -18.38 -3.35 -16.51
C LEU A 24 -19.14 -2.18 -15.89
N LEU A 25 -20.46 -2.15 -16.08
CA LEU A 25 -21.31 -1.11 -15.48
C LEU A 25 -21.27 -1.16 -13.95
N ILE A 26 -21.36 -2.35 -13.36
CA ILE A 26 -21.29 -2.53 -11.90
C ILE A 26 -19.92 -2.08 -11.38
N ALA A 27 -18.83 -2.46 -12.05
CA ALA A 27 -17.48 -2.07 -11.66
C ALA A 27 -17.30 -0.54 -11.68
N THR A 28 -17.82 0.12 -12.73
CA THR A 28 -17.80 1.59 -12.87
C THR A 28 -18.61 2.27 -11.76
N VAL A 29 -19.84 1.83 -11.52
CA VAL A 29 -20.73 2.43 -10.51
C VAL A 29 -20.20 2.21 -9.10
N VAL A 30 -19.69 1.01 -8.79
CA VAL A 30 -19.10 0.69 -7.48
C VAL A 30 -17.76 1.44 -7.29
N GLY A 31 -17.06 1.73 -8.38
CA GLY A 31 -15.84 2.54 -8.35
C GLY A 31 -16.04 3.91 -7.69
N ILE A 32 -17.20 4.56 -7.86
CA ILE A 32 -17.48 5.90 -7.31
C ILE A 32 -17.40 5.91 -5.77
N PRO A 33 -18.26 5.19 -5.02
CA PRO A 33 -18.22 5.21 -3.57
C PRO A 33 -16.90 4.64 -3.01
N VAL A 34 -16.30 3.68 -3.69
CA VAL A 34 -14.99 3.14 -3.31
C VAL A 34 -13.92 4.22 -3.38
N SER A 35 -13.87 4.97 -4.47
CA SER A 35 -12.88 6.04 -4.66
C SER A 35 -13.09 7.21 -3.69
N LEU A 36 -14.35 7.56 -3.40
CA LEU A 36 -14.66 8.57 -2.37
C LEU A 36 -14.19 8.13 -0.98
N ALA A 37 -14.43 6.87 -0.62
CA ALA A 37 -13.95 6.32 0.65
C ALA A 37 -12.42 6.25 0.72
N ALA A 38 -11.77 5.89 -0.39
CA ALA A 38 -10.32 5.86 -0.50
C ALA A 38 -9.72 7.27 -0.39
N PHE A 39 -10.33 8.24 -1.07
CA PHE A 39 -9.94 9.66 -0.96
C PHE A 39 -10.05 10.16 0.48
N GLY A 40 -11.19 9.90 1.14
CA GLY A 40 -11.39 10.28 2.53
C GLY A 40 -10.39 9.61 3.48
N PHE A 41 -10.05 8.35 3.24
CA PHE A 41 -9.05 7.64 4.02
C PHE A 41 -7.65 8.26 3.87
N VAL A 42 -7.22 8.55 2.64
CA VAL A 42 -5.90 9.17 2.38
C VAL A 42 -5.84 10.59 2.93
N SER A 43 -6.93 11.37 2.79
CA SER A 43 -7.03 12.71 3.39
C SER A 43 -6.88 12.66 4.91
N LEU A 44 -7.60 11.76 5.56
CA LEU A 44 -7.52 11.59 7.01
C LEU A 44 -6.13 11.14 7.47
N GLU A 45 -5.52 10.21 6.73
CA GLU A 45 -4.17 9.72 7.01
C GLU A 45 -3.15 10.85 6.91
N HIS A 46 -3.24 11.67 5.86
CA HIS A 46 -2.36 12.81 5.65
C HIS A 46 -2.52 13.88 6.73
N GLU A 47 -3.76 14.23 7.10
CA GLU A 47 -4.03 15.18 8.19
C GLU A 47 -3.50 14.70 9.54
N LEU A 48 -3.69 13.41 9.86
CA LEU A 48 -3.15 12.81 11.08
C LEU A 48 -1.61 12.82 11.07
N GLN A 49 -1.00 12.56 9.91
CA GLN A 49 0.46 12.62 9.74
C GLN A 49 0.98 14.03 9.98
N HIS A 50 0.38 15.04 9.33
CA HIS A 50 0.73 16.45 9.52
C HIS A 50 0.57 16.87 11.00
N TRP A 51 -0.51 16.45 11.64
CA TRP A 51 -0.72 16.74 13.04
C TRP A 51 0.35 16.12 13.94
N VAL A 52 0.73 14.87 13.72
CA VAL A 52 1.72 14.16 14.56
C VAL A 52 3.13 14.69 14.32
N TRP A 53 3.52 15.00 13.08
CA TRP A 53 4.91 15.32 12.74
C TRP A 53 5.22 16.81 12.67
N GLU A 54 4.22 17.65 12.49
CA GLU A 54 4.40 19.10 12.41
C GLU A 54 3.69 19.84 13.55
N SER A 55 2.35 19.72 13.63
CA SER A 55 1.57 20.52 14.59
C SER A 55 1.86 20.17 16.03
N LEU A 56 2.01 18.89 16.38
CA LEU A 56 2.25 18.44 17.75
C LEU A 56 3.65 18.84 18.26
N PRO A 57 4.76 18.68 17.52
CA PRO A 57 6.06 19.24 17.91
C PRO A 57 6.02 20.74 18.13
N GLN A 58 5.40 21.50 17.22
CA GLN A 58 5.26 22.95 17.36
C GLN A 58 4.45 23.36 18.61
N ALA A 59 3.39 22.64 18.92
CA ALA A 59 2.56 22.89 20.10
C ALA A 59 3.32 22.69 21.44
N VAL A 60 4.37 21.85 21.44
CA VAL A 60 5.27 21.68 22.61
C VAL A 60 6.53 22.56 22.54
N GLY A 61 6.57 23.53 21.64
CA GLY A 61 7.66 24.51 21.54
C GLY A 61 8.90 24.01 20.78
N LEU A 62 8.74 22.98 19.93
CA LEU A 62 9.80 22.46 19.08
C LEU A 62 9.56 22.92 17.63
N ASP A 63 10.57 23.46 16.96
CA ASP A 63 10.44 23.90 15.55
C ASP A 63 10.19 22.73 14.59
N ARG A 64 10.71 21.56 14.90
CA ARG A 64 10.59 20.33 14.11
C ARG A 64 10.56 19.11 15.02
N ALA A 65 10.12 17.96 14.47
CA ALA A 65 10.21 16.68 15.17
C ALA A 65 11.68 16.37 15.53
N PRO A 66 12.04 16.25 16.82
CA PRO A 66 13.41 15.99 17.25
C PRO A 66 13.79 14.53 16.94
N TRP A 67 15.10 14.26 16.98
CA TRP A 67 15.64 12.92 16.67
C TRP A 67 15.03 11.77 17.47
N TRP A 68 14.55 12.01 18.69
CA TRP A 68 13.91 11.02 19.57
C TRP A 68 12.40 10.84 19.33
N TRP A 69 11.76 11.71 18.55
CA TRP A 69 10.31 11.71 18.29
C TRP A 69 9.74 10.40 17.75
N PRO A 70 10.45 9.66 16.88
CA PRO A 70 9.98 8.36 16.39
C PRO A 70 9.72 7.31 17.48
N LEU A 71 10.45 7.37 18.59
CA LEU A 71 10.32 6.39 19.68
C LEU A 71 8.93 6.43 20.34
N PRO A 72 8.46 7.57 20.91
CA PRO A 72 7.13 7.64 21.49
C PRO A 72 6.03 7.48 20.44
N ALA A 73 6.19 8.02 19.24
CA ALA A 73 5.20 7.90 18.17
C ALA A 73 4.98 6.43 17.77
N LEU A 74 6.03 5.69 17.52
CA LEU A 74 5.95 4.28 17.15
C LEU A 74 5.63 3.36 18.33
N LEU A 75 6.01 3.71 19.56
CA LEU A 75 5.50 3.01 20.74
C LEU A 75 3.97 3.14 20.81
N LEU A 76 3.43 4.33 20.63
CA LEU A 76 1.98 4.56 20.58
C LEU A 76 1.34 3.76 19.43
N ALA A 77 1.94 3.77 18.24
CA ALA A 77 1.48 2.96 17.11
C ALA A 77 1.41 1.47 17.48
N GLY A 78 2.44 0.93 18.10
CA GLY A 78 2.47 -0.46 18.56
C GLY A 78 1.39 -0.79 19.59
N LEU A 79 1.17 0.12 20.55
CA LEU A 79 0.12 -0.03 21.58
C LEU A 79 -1.28 0.01 20.98
N LEU A 80 -1.54 0.89 20.00
CA LEU A 80 -2.83 0.98 19.30
C LEU A 80 -3.04 -0.21 18.36
N LEU A 81 -1.99 -0.68 17.70
CA LEU A 81 -2.05 -1.79 16.74
C LEU A 81 -2.24 -3.14 17.44
N ALA A 82 -1.64 -3.35 18.61
CA ALA A 82 -1.68 -4.62 19.33
C ALA A 82 -3.10 -5.15 19.58
N PRO A 83 -4.08 -4.37 20.11
CA PRO A 83 -5.46 -4.84 20.26
C PRO A 83 -6.16 -5.09 18.91
N VAL A 84 -5.85 -4.32 17.88
CA VAL A 84 -6.43 -4.50 16.54
C VAL A 84 -6.03 -5.85 15.95
N VAL A 85 -4.73 -6.16 15.97
CA VAL A 85 -4.20 -7.43 15.42
C VAL A 85 -4.66 -8.65 16.21
N THR A 86 -4.85 -8.50 17.52
CA THR A 86 -5.19 -9.64 18.39
C THR A 86 -6.67 -9.91 18.53
N ARG A 87 -7.55 -8.91 18.34
CA ARG A 87 -8.98 -9.02 18.62
C ARG A 87 -9.88 -8.85 17.40
N LEU A 88 -9.43 -8.08 16.36
CA LEU A 88 -10.28 -7.79 15.21
C LEU A 88 -10.07 -8.80 14.08
N PRO A 89 -11.14 -9.09 13.31
CA PRO A 89 -11.04 -9.89 12.09
C PRO A 89 -10.07 -9.25 11.10
N GLY A 90 -9.37 -10.08 10.32
CA GLY A 90 -8.42 -9.59 9.31
C GLY A 90 -7.03 -9.26 9.85
N ARG A 91 -6.83 -9.29 11.19
CA ARG A 91 -5.52 -9.16 11.87
C ARG A 91 -4.64 -8.02 11.34
N GLY A 92 -5.26 -6.89 10.97
CA GLY A 92 -4.54 -5.71 10.46
C GLY A 92 -4.24 -5.72 8.96
N GLY A 93 -4.72 -6.71 8.20
CA GLY A 93 -4.62 -6.71 6.74
C GLY A 93 -3.59 -7.67 6.15
N HIS A 94 -3.17 -7.39 4.92
CA HIS A 94 -2.27 -8.25 4.15
C HIS A 94 -0.85 -8.18 4.68
N VAL A 95 -0.15 -9.32 4.70
CA VAL A 95 1.26 -9.37 5.11
C VAL A 95 2.13 -8.92 3.92
N PRO A 96 2.89 -7.83 4.03
CA PRO A 96 3.61 -7.22 2.91
C PRO A 96 4.59 -8.16 2.17
N VAL A 97 5.07 -9.19 2.84
CA VAL A 97 6.01 -10.17 2.24
C VAL A 97 5.32 -11.18 1.34
N ASP A 98 4.02 -11.37 1.50
CA ASP A 98 3.26 -12.26 0.62
C ASP A 98 2.87 -11.54 -0.69
N GLY A 99 3.30 -10.28 -0.85
CA GLY A 99 3.00 -9.44 -2.01
C GLY A 99 1.65 -8.75 -1.89
N LEU A 100 1.25 -8.08 -2.94
CA LEU A 100 -0.05 -7.40 -3.05
C LEU A 100 -1.15 -8.32 -3.59
N GLY A 101 -0.77 -9.51 -4.11
CA GLY A 101 -1.70 -10.52 -4.63
C GLY A 101 -2.42 -11.28 -3.53
N GLY A 102 -3.59 -11.82 -3.87
CA GLY A 102 -4.37 -12.65 -2.96
C GLY A 102 -5.88 -12.44 -3.15
N PRO A 103 -6.70 -13.21 -2.45
CA PRO A 103 -8.15 -13.03 -2.49
C PRO A 103 -8.53 -11.66 -1.92
N PRO A 104 -9.57 -11.02 -2.47
CA PRO A 104 -10.02 -9.71 -1.97
C PRO A 104 -10.43 -9.80 -0.49
N THR A 105 -10.12 -8.74 0.24
CA THR A 105 -10.38 -8.65 1.69
C THR A 105 -11.88 -8.80 1.98
N PRO A 106 -12.28 -9.73 2.85
CA PRO A 106 -13.68 -9.89 3.20
C PRO A 106 -14.19 -8.66 3.95
N PRO A 107 -15.45 -8.23 3.75
CA PRO A 107 -16.00 -7.02 4.35
C PRO A 107 -15.93 -6.94 5.87
N ASN A 108 -16.01 -8.08 6.56
CA ASN A 108 -15.90 -8.13 8.03
C ASN A 108 -14.48 -7.82 8.55
N ALA A 109 -13.46 -7.92 7.70
CA ALA A 109 -12.08 -7.58 8.05
C ALA A 109 -11.76 -6.08 7.86
N LEU A 110 -12.59 -5.34 7.09
CA LEU A 110 -12.35 -3.92 6.78
C LEU A 110 -12.11 -3.03 8.00
N PRO A 111 -12.93 -3.09 9.07
CA PRO A 111 -12.68 -2.25 10.24
C PRO A 111 -11.31 -2.49 10.87
N GLY A 112 -10.89 -3.77 10.94
CA GLY A 112 -9.57 -4.13 11.47
C GLY A 112 -8.43 -3.59 10.61
N VAL A 113 -8.56 -3.65 9.28
CA VAL A 113 -7.53 -3.16 8.34
C VAL A 113 -7.44 -1.63 8.39
N VAL A 114 -8.57 -0.93 8.35
CA VAL A 114 -8.61 0.54 8.40
C VAL A 114 -8.04 1.06 9.72
N LEU A 115 -8.46 0.48 10.84
CA LEU A 115 -7.95 0.88 12.16
C LEU A 115 -6.47 0.58 12.33
N ALA A 116 -5.98 -0.56 11.80
CA ALA A 116 -4.56 -0.88 11.81
C ALA A 116 -3.75 0.14 11.01
N ALA A 117 -4.23 0.50 9.83
CA ALA A 117 -3.56 1.48 8.98
C ALA A 117 -3.51 2.87 9.64
N LEU A 118 -4.63 3.37 10.16
CA LEU A 118 -4.71 4.65 10.86
C LEU A 118 -3.92 4.66 12.18
N ALA A 119 -3.75 3.49 12.83
CA ALA A 119 -2.94 3.36 14.03
C ALA A 119 -1.44 3.35 13.75
N CYS A 120 -0.98 3.05 12.53
CA CYS A 120 0.45 2.90 12.27
C CYS A 120 1.00 3.87 11.22
N LEU A 121 0.28 4.15 10.13
CA LEU A 121 0.80 5.00 9.04
C LEU A 121 1.10 6.44 9.50
N PRO A 122 0.15 7.16 10.13
CA PRO A 122 0.39 8.53 10.55
C PRO A 122 1.46 8.63 11.64
N LEU A 123 1.64 7.59 12.45
CA LEU A 123 2.60 7.56 13.54
C LEU A 123 4.04 7.22 13.10
N GLY A 124 4.29 7.06 11.80
CA GLY A 124 5.63 6.93 11.24
C GLY A 124 6.01 5.52 10.82
N ALA A 125 5.05 4.60 10.70
CA ALA A 125 5.35 3.31 10.11
C ALA A 125 5.82 3.53 8.67
N VAL A 126 7.01 2.99 8.34
CA VAL A 126 7.60 3.11 7.00
C VAL A 126 6.82 2.23 6.01
N LEU A 127 5.53 2.49 5.80
CA LEU A 127 4.60 1.74 4.97
C LEU A 127 3.81 2.71 4.10
N GLY A 128 3.58 2.31 2.87
CA GLY A 128 2.65 3.04 2.01
C GLY A 128 1.20 2.64 2.28
N PRO A 129 0.24 3.50 1.94
CA PRO A 129 -1.18 3.23 2.10
C PRO A 129 -1.75 2.27 1.05
N GLU A 130 -0.94 1.77 0.10
CA GLU A 130 -1.39 0.96 -1.04
C GLU A 130 -2.13 -0.32 -0.59
N ALA A 131 -1.53 -1.07 0.33
CA ALA A 131 -2.12 -2.33 0.80
C ALA A 131 -3.44 -2.12 1.58
N PRO A 132 -3.54 -1.18 2.54
CA PRO A 132 -4.81 -0.82 3.16
C PRO A 132 -5.86 -0.33 2.17
N LEU A 133 -5.47 0.44 1.16
CA LEU A 133 -6.39 0.94 0.14
C LEU A 133 -6.89 -0.17 -0.78
N MET A 134 -6.03 -1.10 -1.19
CA MET A 134 -6.47 -2.29 -1.92
C MET A 134 -7.50 -3.08 -1.11
N ALA A 135 -7.23 -3.28 0.18
CA ALA A 135 -8.14 -3.98 1.07
C ALA A 135 -9.47 -3.23 1.24
N LEU A 136 -9.41 -1.91 1.44
CA LEU A 136 -10.58 -1.04 1.55
C LEU A 136 -11.42 -1.09 0.27
N GLY A 137 -10.79 -0.85 -0.88
CA GLY A 137 -11.46 -0.82 -2.17
C GLY A 137 -12.08 -2.16 -2.54
N GLY A 138 -11.32 -3.24 -2.44
CA GLY A 138 -11.82 -4.59 -2.71
C GLY A 138 -12.94 -5.00 -1.76
N GLY A 139 -12.78 -4.75 -0.48
CA GLY A 139 -13.78 -5.09 0.53
C GLY A 139 -15.07 -4.28 0.42
N LEU A 140 -15.00 -2.97 0.13
CA LEU A 140 -16.17 -2.13 -0.13
C LEU A 140 -16.90 -2.54 -1.41
N ALA A 141 -16.16 -2.88 -2.46
CA ALA A 141 -16.77 -3.42 -3.68
C ALA A 141 -17.55 -4.71 -3.39
N LEU A 142 -16.97 -5.61 -2.60
CA LEU A 142 -17.67 -6.84 -2.18
C LEU A 142 -18.89 -6.56 -1.29
N LEU A 143 -18.82 -5.55 -0.43
CA LEU A 143 -19.95 -5.13 0.38
C LEU A 143 -21.10 -4.61 -0.48
N ALA A 144 -20.80 -3.74 -1.45
CA ALA A 144 -21.77 -3.20 -2.39
C ALA A 144 -22.44 -4.30 -3.23
N VAL A 145 -21.67 -5.29 -3.64
CA VAL A 145 -22.15 -6.44 -4.40
C VAL A 145 -23.06 -7.34 -3.57
N ARG A 146 -22.73 -7.61 -2.31
CA ARG A 146 -23.57 -8.42 -1.41
C ARG A 146 -24.95 -7.82 -1.18
N SER A 147 -25.07 -6.49 -1.18
CA SER A 147 -26.34 -5.81 -1.05
C SER A 147 -27.18 -5.84 -2.34
N SER A 148 -26.60 -6.20 -3.47
CA SER A 148 -27.28 -6.30 -4.77
C SER A 148 -27.65 -7.75 -5.08
N ARG A 149 -28.94 -8.05 -5.26
CA ARG A 149 -29.45 -9.40 -5.64
C ARG A 149 -28.87 -9.93 -6.95
N ARG A 150 -28.36 -9.07 -7.84
CA ARG A 150 -27.77 -9.46 -9.14
C ARG A 150 -26.34 -9.96 -9.06
N ALA A 151 -25.64 -9.65 -8.00
CA ALA A 151 -24.22 -9.91 -7.86
C ALA A 151 -23.88 -11.22 -7.14
N ALA A 152 -24.84 -12.06 -6.88
CA ALA A 152 -24.69 -13.34 -6.17
C ALA A 152 -23.97 -14.46 -6.98
N ARG A 153 -23.27 -14.11 -8.08
CA ARG A 153 -22.48 -15.08 -8.84
C ARG A 153 -21.06 -15.17 -8.25
N PRO A 154 -20.65 -16.31 -7.68
CA PRO A 154 -19.33 -16.45 -7.04
C PRO A 154 -18.15 -16.10 -7.97
N GLN A 155 -18.33 -16.27 -9.27
CA GLN A 155 -17.34 -16.00 -10.32
C GLN A 155 -17.04 -14.49 -10.48
N LEU A 156 -17.97 -13.59 -10.12
CA LEU A 156 -17.79 -12.14 -10.23
C LEU A 156 -17.07 -11.53 -9.03
N VAL A 157 -17.03 -12.22 -7.91
CA VAL A 157 -16.45 -11.72 -6.65
C VAL A 157 -14.98 -11.32 -6.80
N PRO A 158 -14.09 -12.16 -7.39
CA PRO A 158 -12.68 -11.77 -7.54
C PRO A 158 -12.51 -10.56 -8.47
N VAL A 159 -13.27 -10.50 -9.57
CA VAL A 159 -13.17 -9.42 -10.56
C VAL A 159 -13.63 -8.09 -9.97
N LEU A 160 -14.76 -8.07 -9.26
CA LEU A 160 -15.28 -6.86 -8.62
C LEU A 160 -14.43 -6.42 -7.44
N GLY A 161 -13.87 -7.36 -6.68
CA GLY A 161 -12.88 -7.05 -5.66
C GLY A 161 -11.63 -6.40 -6.22
N ALA A 162 -11.08 -6.93 -7.32
CA ALA A 162 -9.94 -6.36 -8.01
C ALA A 162 -10.26 -4.97 -8.60
N ALA A 163 -11.43 -4.82 -9.24
CA ALA A 163 -11.87 -3.53 -9.77
C ALA A 163 -12.00 -2.46 -8.66
N GLY A 164 -12.56 -2.84 -7.49
CA GLY A 164 -12.60 -1.95 -6.33
C GLY A 164 -11.21 -1.58 -5.80
N SER A 165 -10.29 -2.55 -5.74
CA SER A 165 -8.89 -2.28 -5.37
C SER A 165 -8.22 -1.33 -6.38
N ALA A 166 -8.49 -1.49 -7.70
CA ALA A 166 -8.00 -0.60 -8.75
C ALA A 166 -8.52 0.83 -8.58
N ALA A 167 -9.82 0.98 -8.32
CA ALA A 167 -10.43 2.27 -8.07
C ALA A 167 -9.79 2.99 -6.86
N ALA A 168 -9.58 2.26 -5.75
CA ALA A 168 -8.97 2.83 -4.55
C ALA A 168 -7.50 3.23 -4.78
N ILE A 169 -6.71 2.41 -5.47
CA ILE A 169 -5.29 2.72 -5.75
C ILE A 169 -5.15 3.90 -6.70
N SER A 170 -6.04 4.03 -7.68
CA SER A 170 -5.98 5.16 -8.62
C SER A 170 -6.14 6.51 -7.95
N THR A 171 -6.71 6.55 -6.72
CA THR A 171 -6.80 7.77 -5.93
C THR A 171 -5.46 8.24 -5.35
N ILE A 172 -4.46 7.36 -5.25
CA ILE A 172 -3.09 7.77 -4.82
C ILE A 172 -2.25 8.20 -6.02
N PHE A 173 -2.32 7.42 -7.10
CA PHE A 173 -1.44 7.65 -8.25
C PHE A 173 -2.00 8.68 -9.23
N GLY A 174 -3.28 9.06 -9.10
CA GLY A 174 -3.95 9.94 -10.07
C GLY A 174 -3.99 9.37 -11.50
N SER A 175 -3.69 8.07 -11.66
CA SER A 175 -3.56 7.41 -12.95
C SER A 175 -4.30 6.07 -12.97
N PRO A 176 -5.31 5.91 -13.84
CA PRO A 176 -6.02 4.65 -13.99
C PRO A 176 -5.12 3.54 -14.55
N LEU A 177 -4.16 3.90 -15.40
CA LEU A 177 -3.26 2.95 -16.04
C LEU A 177 -2.32 2.32 -15.01
N VAL A 178 -1.71 3.13 -14.15
CA VAL A 178 -0.80 2.64 -13.09
C VAL A 178 -1.53 1.70 -12.15
N ALA A 179 -2.73 2.05 -11.72
CA ALA A 179 -3.54 1.21 -10.83
C ALA A 179 -3.92 -0.13 -11.48
N ALA A 180 -4.30 -0.12 -12.76
CA ALA A 180 -4.64 -1.34 -13.48
C ALA A 180 -3.42 -2.25 -13.67
N VAL A 181 -2.27 -1.70 -14.08
CA VAL A 181 -1.02 -2.46 -14.26
C VAL A 181 -0.56 -3.07 -12.94
N MET A 182 -0.57 -2.31 -11.84
CA MET A 182 -0.24 -2.83 -10.50
C MET A 182 -1.10 -4.04 -10.12
N LEU A 183 -2.39 -3.99 -10.41
CA LEU A 183 -3.29 -5.10 -10.09
C LEU A 183 -3.09 -6.31 -10.99
N ILE A 184 -2.79 -6.11 -12.26
CA ILE A 184 -2.45 -7.18 -13.19
C ILE A 184 -1.22 -7.93 -12.69
N GLU A 185 -0.17 -7.18 -12.32
CA GLU A 185 1.04 -7.75 -11.76
C GLU A 185 0.77 -8.49 -10.44
N ALA A 186 -0.02 -7.88 -9.55
CA ALA A 186 -0.42 -8.50 -8.27
C ALA A 186 -1.26 -9.76 -8.46
N ALA A 187 -2.13 -9.81 -9.49
CA ALA A 187 -2.98 -10.95 -9.75
C ALA A 187 -2.22 -12.17 -10.31
N GLY A 188 -1.07 -11.96 -10.93
CA GLY A 188 -0.26 -13.04 -11.54
C GLY A 188 -1.01 -13.83 -12.63
N LEU A 189 -2.03 -13.24 -13.23
CA LEU A 189 -2.87 -13.88 -14.24
C LEU A 189 -2.33 -13.61 -15.64
N GLY A 190 -2.55 -14.57 -16.55
CA GLY A 190 -2.21 -14.46 -17.97
C GLY A 190 -3.34 -14.94 -18.88
N GLY A 191 -3.19 -14.72 -20.18
CA GLY A 191 -4.13 -15.20 -21.20
C GLY A 191 -5.51 -14.53 -21.17
N PRO A 192 -6.58 -15.21 -21.60
CA PRO A 192 -7.93 -14.66 -21.70
C PRO A 192 -8.51 -14.13 -20.39
N HIS A 193 -8.14 -14.72 -19.25
CA HIS A 193 -8.58 -14.31 -17.92
C HIS A 193 -8.05 -12.94 -17.56
N LEU A 194 -6.85 -12.57 -18.03
CA LEU A 194 -6.27 -11.27 -17.81
C LEU A 194 -7.10 -10.18 -18.51
N VAL A 195 -7.50 -10.39 -19.75
CA VAL A 195 -8.31 -9.42 -20.52
C VAL A 195 -9.68 -9.21 -19.87
N ALA A 196 -10.30 -10.28 -19.38
CA ALA A 196 -11.56 -10.20 -18.64
C ALA A 196 -11.45 -9.39 -17.34
N LEU A 197 -10.25 -9.34 -16.73
CA LEU A 197 -9.98 -8.59 -15.50
C LEU A 197 -9.56 -7.14 -15.78
N ILE A 198 -8.78 -6.90 -16.83
CA ILE A 198 -8.21 -5.57 -17.14
C ILE A 198 -9.29 -4.52 -17.33
N LEU A 199 -10.32 -4.81 -18.14
CA LEU A 199 -11.30 -3.81 -18.55
C LEU A 199 -12.16 -3.30 -17.37
N PRO A 200 -12.71 -4.17 -16.48
CA PRO A 200 -13.37 -3.70 -15.26
C PRO A 200 -12.45 -2.89 -14.36
N CYS A 201 -11.17 -3.28 -14.23
CA CYS A 201 -10.20 -2.56 -13.42
C CYS A 201 -9.87 -1.18 -14.01
N LEU A 202 -9.68 -1.07 -15.34
CA LEU A 202 -9.45 0.20 -16.02
C LEU A 202 -10.63 1.15 -15.88
N LEU A 203 -11.86 0.66 -16.03
CA LEU A 203 -13.05 1.50 -15.88
C LEU A 203 -13.22 1.98 -14.44
N ALA A 204 -13.06 1.08 -13.46
CA ALA A 204 -13.17 1.44 -12.05
C ALA A 204 -12.04 2.40 -11.62
N SER A 205 -10.80 2.18 -12.10
CA SER A 205 -9.67 3.06 -11.81
C SER A 205 -9.77 4.41 -12.55
N GLY A 206 -10.38 4.43 -13.73
CA GLY A 206 -10.71 5.68 -14.44
C GLY A 206 -11.65 6.57 -13.62
N VAL A 207 -12.69 5.98 -13.04
CA VAL A 207 -13.58 6.68 -12.10
C VAL A 207 -12.80 7.16 -10.87
N GLY A 208 -11.91 6.34 -10.33
CA GLY A 208 -11.07 6.71 -9.19
C GLY A 208 -10.17 7.92 -9.48
N ALA A 209 -9.54 7.94 -10.65
CA ALA A 209 -8.72 9.09 -11.07
C ALA A 209 -9.57 10.36 -11.24
N LEU A 210 -10.79 10.25 -11.79
CA LEU A 210 -11.71 11.38 -11.91
C LEU A 210 -12.18 11.90 -10.56
N VAL A 211 -12.48 11.02 -9.60
CA VAL A 211 -12.82 11.40 -8.23
C VAL A 211 -11.66 12.11 -7.58
N PHE A 212 -10.45 11.56 -7.69
CA PHE A 212 -9.24 12.18 -7.15
C PHE A 212 -9.03 13.59 -7.71
N THR A 213 -9.05 13.76 -9.02
CA THR A 213 -8.82 15.05 -9.69
C THR A 213 -9.93 16.05 -9.36
N GLY A 214 -11.20 15.61 -9.41
CA GLY A 214 -12.35 16.48 -9.15
C GLY A 214 -12.44 16.91 -7.70
N PHE A 215 -12.40 15.99 -6.77
CA PHE A 215 -12.51 16.30 -5.34
C PHE A 215 -11.29 17.06 -4.83
N GLY A 216 -10.08 16.72 -5.25
CA GLY A 216 -8.88 17.47 -4.90
C GLY A 216 -8.99 18.94 -5.30
N HIS A 217 -9.47 19.21 -6.52
CA HIS A 217 -9.67 20.56 -7.00
C HIS A 217 -10.82 21.29 -6.28
N TRP A 218 -11.93 20.61 -5.99
CA TRP A 218 -13.11 21.23 -5.36
C TRP A 218 -12.95 21.46 -3.87
N THR A 219 -12.24 20.59 -3.18
CA THR A 219 -12.05 20.69 -1.72
C THR A 219 -10.81 21.47 -1.33
N GLY A 220 -9.91 21.75 -2.28
CA GLY A 220 -8.60 22.37 -2.00
C GLY A 220 -7.64 21.45 -1.23
N LEU A 221 -8.06 20.22 -0.96
CA LEU A 221 -7.21 19.20 -0.34
C LEU A 221 -6.24 18.69 -1.40
N SER A 222 -5.04 19.24 -1.43
CA SER A 222 -3.95 18.70 -2.24
C SER A 222 -3.45 17.39 -1.62
N ILE A 223 -4.23 16.33 -1.78
CA ILE A 223 -3.71 15.00 -1.52
C ILE A 223 -2.66 14.78 -2.60
N GLY A 224 -1.39 14.78 -2.19
CA GLY A 224 -0.30 14.60 -3.13
C GLY A 224 -0.50 13.29 -3.87
N ALA A 225 -0.92 13.38 -5.15
CA ALA A 225 -0.57 12.32 -6.08
C ALA A 225 0.94 12.12 -5.93
N LEU A 226 1.42 10.90 -6.14
CA LEU A 226 2.86 10.61 -6.26
C LEU A 226 3.40 11.39 -7.47
N SER A 227 3.36 12.71 -7.40
CA SER A 227 3.88 13.62 -8.40
C SER A 227 5.21 14.14 -7.90
N LEU A 228 6.22 14.07 -8.75
CA LEU A 228 7.52 14.68 -8.54
C LEU A 228 7.51 16.03 -9.26
N PRO A 229 7.03 17.12 -8.63
CA PRO A 229 6.81 18.38 -9.32
C PRO A 229 8.11 19.05 -9.77
N SER A 230 9.24 18.61 -9.26
CA SER A 230 10.55 19.26 -9.45
C SER A 230 11.58 18.35 -10.15
N VAL A 231 11.14 17.35 -10.92
CA VAL A 231 12.09 16.54 -11.70
C VAL A 231 12.68 17.40 -12.79
N PRO A 232 14.02 17.58 -12.85
CA PRO A 232 14.67 18.28 -13.95
C PRO A 232 14.30 17.66 -15.29
N ALA A 233 14.10 18.50 -16.31
CA ALA A 233 13.85 18.01 -17.66
C ALA A 233 15.02 17.12 -18.08
N MET A 234 14.75 15.84 -18.31
CA MET A 234 15.76 14.90 -18.77
C MET A 234 16.01 15.11 -20.26
N GLY A 235 17.27 15.20 -20.64
CA GLY A 235 17.68 15.16 -22.06
C GLY A 235 17.36 13.80 -22.68
N ILE A 236 17.65 13.66 -23.97
CA ILE A 236 17.56 12.36 -24.65
C ILE A 236 18.60 11.42 -24.01
N PRO A 237 18.19 10.22 -23.52
CA PRO A 237 19.11 9.28 -22.90
C PRO A 237 20.28 8.93 -23.83
N ASP A 238 21.49 9.00 -23.30
CA ASP A 238 22.71 8.63 -24.01
C ASP A 238 23.21 7.21 -23.64
N ALA A 239 24.25 6.76 -24.28
CA ALA A 239 24.86 5.45 -24.01
C ALA A 239 25.38 5.34 -22.55
N GLY A 240 25.78 6.45 -21.94
CA GLY A 240 26.22 6.50 -20.55
C GLY A 240 25.10 6.23 -19.57
N ASP A 241 23.88 6.74 -19.84
CA ASP A 241 22.70 6.50 -19.01
C ASP A 241 22.35 5.01 -18.97
N PHE A 242 22.47 4.31 -20.10
CA PHE A 242 22.26 2.85 -20.15
C PHE A 242 23.38 2.09 -19.43
N LEU A 243 24.63 2.54 -19.57
CA LEU A 243 25.77 1.90 -18.93
C LEU A 243 25.67 1.89 -17.41
N TRP A 244 25.13 2.95 -16.81
CA TRP A 244 24.92 3.05 -15.38
C TRP A 244 23.54 2.58 -14.93
N GLY A 245 22.51 2.86 -15.72
CA GLY A 245 21.12 2.54 -15.40
C GLY A 245 20.86 1.03 -15.31
N VAL A 246 21.40 0.24 -16.24
CA VAL A 246 21.19 -1.21 -16.25
C VAL A 246 21.85 -1.91 -15.05
N PRO A 247 23.14 -1.67 -14.71
CA PRO A 247 23.74 -2.24 -13.50
C PRO A 247 23.05 -1.77 -12.22
N LEU A 248 22.63 -0.51 -12.14
CA LEU A 248 21.92 0.02 -10.99
C LEU A 248 20.55 -0.67 -10.82
N ALA A 249 19.80 -0.85 -11.90
CA ALA A 249 18.53 -1.57 -11.87
C ALA A 249 18.72 -3.03 -11.43
N ALA A 250 19.76 -3.70 -11.91
CA ALA A 250 20.11 -5.06 -11.48
C ALA A 250 20.44 -5.11 -9.97
N LEU A 251 21.24 -4.14 -9.49
CA LEU A 251 21.58 -4.03 -8.06
C LEU A 251 20.34 -3.82 -7.21
N VAL A 252 19.46 -2.91 -7.60
CA VAL A 252 18.17 -2.67 -6.91
C VAL A 252 17.33 -3.95 -6.88
N GLY A 253 17.26 -4.68 -8.00
CA GLY A 253 16.56 -5.96 -8.07
C GLY A 253 17.11 -6.98 -7.05
N VAL A 254 18.42 -7.12 -6.97
CA VAL A 254 19.09 -8.01 -6.00
C VAL A 254 18.78 -7.59 -4.55
N VAL A 255 18.85 -6.29 -4.25
CA VAL A 255 18.53 -5.76 -2.91
C VAL A 255 17.06 -6.02 -2.56
N CYS A 256 16.14 -5.82 -3.49
CA CYS A 256 14.72 -6.09 -3.28
C CYS A 256 14.44 -7.59 -3.02
N VAL A 257 15.03 -8.47 -3.83
CA VAL A 257 14.91 -9.93 -3.63
C VAL A 257 15.54 -10.36 -2.31
N GLY A 258 16.73 -9.84 -1.99
CA GLY A 258 17.38 -10.08 -0.68
C GLY A 258 16.51 -9.66 0.50
N GLY A 259 15.90 -8.49 0.42
CA GLY A 259 14.94 -7.99 1.41
C GLY A 259 13.70 -8.89 1.55
N GLN A 260 13.15 -9.40 0.45
CA GLN A 260 12.04 -10.34 0.46
C GLN A 260 12.42 -11.68 1.09
N LEU A 261 13.60 -12.23 0.74
CA LEU A 261 14.10 -13.48 1.30
C LEU A 261 14.35 -13.37 2.81
N LEU A 262 15.00 -12.29 3.23
CA LEU A 262 15.20 -11.99 4.66
C LEU A 262 13.85 -11.88 5.36
N GLY A 263 12.96 -11.15 4.76
CA GLY A 263 11.60 -11.02 5.20
C GLY A 263 10.89 -12.37 5.36
N ARG A 264 10.99 -13.30 4.41
CA ARG A 264 10.42 -14.66 4.52
C ARG A 264 11.07 -15.48 5.66
N ARG A 265 12.38 -15.38 5.86
CA ARG A 265 13.07 -16.05 6.98
C ARG A 265 12.57 -15.57 8.34
N VAL A 266 12.42 -14.27 8.50
CA VAL A 266 11.85 -13.70 9.74
C VAL A 266 10.41 -14.19 9.96
N LYS A 267 9.58 -14.35 8.91
CA LYS A 267 8.22 -14.92 9.01
C LYS A 267 8.22 -16.36 9.53
N VAL A 268 9.09 -17.18 9.03
CA VAL A 268 9.22 -18.57 9.51
C VAL A 268 9.64 -18.59 10.98
N PHE A 269 10.60 -17.77 11.34
CA PHE A 269 11.09 -17.70 12.72
C PHE A 269 10.04 -17.18 13.71
N THR A 270 9.21 -16.23 13.31
CA THR A 270 8.17 -15.66 14.18
C THR A 270 6.91 -16.52 14.24
N ASN A 271 6.54 -17.23 13.18
CA ASN A 271 5.33 -18.06 13.12
C ASN A 271 5.57 -19.52 13.57
N GLY A 272 6.82 -19.94 13.73
CA GLY A 272 7.19 -21.35 14.05
C GLY A 272 6.76 -21.88 15.43
N SER A 273 5.95 -21.14 16.20
CA SER A 273 5.53 -21.53 17.56
C SER A 273 4.02 -21.38 17.80
N ALA A 274 3.20 -21.66 16.79
CA ALA A 274 1.75 -21.52 16.91
C ALA A 274 1.05 -22.68 17.66
N THR A 275 1.78 -23.51 18.40
CA THR A 275 1.25 -24.57 19.29
C THR A 275 1.15 -24.03 20.71
N GLY A 276 0.09 -23.29 21.03
CA GLY A 276 -0.13 -22.76 22.37
C GLY A 276 -1.56 -22.31 22.60
N GLU A 277 -1.94 -22.14 23.88
CA GLU A 277 -3.26 -21.62 24.24
C GLU A 277 -3.55 -20.27 23.57
N PRO A 278 -4.78 -20.02 23.09
CA PRO A 278 -5.13 -18.81 22.32
C PRO A 278 -4.80 -17.50 23.05
N ARG A 279 -4.93 -17.47 24.38
CA ARG A 279 -4.63 -16.27 25.21
C ARG A 279 -3.12 -15.98 25.30
N LEU A 280 -2.30 -17.02 25.43
CA LEU A 280 -0.82 -16.88 25.45
C LEU A 280 -0.31 -16.43 24.10
N THR A 281 -0.90 -16.95 23.02
CA THR A 281 -0.58 -16.54 21.66
C THR A 281 -0.93 -15.08 21.40
N ALA A 282 -2.11 -14.60 21.83
CA ALA A 282 -2.51 -13.20 21.70
C ALA A 282 -1.57 -12.24 22.47
N ARG A 283 -1.21 -12.58 23.72
CA ARG A 283 -0.27 -11.77 24.52
C ARG A 283 1.12 -11.71 23.88
N ARG A 284 1.62 -12.83 23.36
CA ARG A 284 2.90 -12.88 22.64
C ARG A 284 2.86 -12.04 21.37
N THR A 285 1.77 -12.12 20.61
CA THR A 285 1.56 -11.31 19.40
C THR A 285 1.54 -9.82 19.77
N ALA A 286 0.75 -9.42 20.76
CA ALA A 286 0.71 -8.03 21.21
C ALA A 286 2.09 -7.50 21.62
N LEU A 287 2.83 -8.26 22.44
CA LEU A 287 4.18 -7.86 22.86
C LEU A 287 5.14 -7.74 21.67
N ARG A 288 5.10 -8.70 20.73
CA ARG A 288 5.92 -8.65 19.51
C ARG A 288 5.59 -7.43 18.66
N THR A 289 4.31 -7.11 18.49
CA THR A 289 3.87 -5.92 17.75
C THR A 289 4.46 -4.65 18.33
N VAL A 290 4.38 -4.49 19.66
CA VAL A 290 4.96 -3.32 20.36
C VAL A 290 6.47 -3.29 20.23
N LEU A 291 7.16 -4.43 20.46
CA LEU A 291 8.62 -4.50 20.36
C LEU A 291 9.13 -4.18 18.95
N CYS A 292 8.42 -4.66 17.91
CA CYS A 292 8.78 -4.32 16.54
C CYS A 292 8.54 -2.85 16.22
N ALA A 293 7.45 -2.27 16.69
CA ALA A 293 7.21 -0.85 16.53
C ALA A 293 8.31 0.00 17.18
N VAL A 294 8.72 -0.35 18.40
CA VAL A 294 9.84 0.30 19.10
C VAL A 294 11.16 0.09 18.36
N ALA A 295 11.43 -1.11 17.84
CA ALA A 295 12.63 -1.38 17.05
C ALA A 295 12.69 -0.53 15.77
N VAL A 296 11.56 -0.35 15.09
CA VAL A 296 11.44 0.57 13.96
C VAL A 296 11.74 2.00 14.39
N GLY A 297 11.18 2.46 15.52
CA GLY A 297 11.47 3.77 16.09
C GLY A 297 12.95 3.96 16.39
N ALA A 298 13.60 2.94 16.97
CA ALA A 298 15.03 2.97 17.24
C ALA A 298 15.88 3.05 15.96
N CYS A 299 15.50 2.34 14.89
CA CYS A 299 16.18 2.44 13.60
C CYS A 299 16.07 3.86 12.99
N ILE A 300 14.89 4.47 13.04
CA ILE A 300 14.67 5.83 12.53
C ILE A 300 15.45 6.85 13.39
N THR A 301 15.42 6.70 14.71
CA THR A 301 16.21 7.52 15.63
C THR A 301 17.70 7.39 15.36
N ALA A 302 18.21 6.18 15.16
CA ALA A 302 19.60 5.94 14.80
C ALA A 302 19.97 6.61 13.47
N PHE A 303 19.11 6.54 12.47
CA PHE A 303 19.30 7.26 11.21
C PHE A 303 19.45 8.76 11.45
N ALA A 304 18.53 9.38 12.20
CA ALA A 304 18.56 10.81 12.47
C ALA A 304 19.86 11.23 13.23
N LEU A 305 20.29 10.42 14.20
CA LEU A 305 21.54 10.66 14.96
C LEU A 305 22.79 10.51 14.09
N LEU A 306 22.85 9.51 13.22
CA LEU A 306 24.03 9.23 12.39
C LEU A 306 24.18 10.20 11.22
N THR A 307 23.06 10.70 10.69
CA THR A 307 23.07 11.56 9.50
C THR A 307 22.88 13.03 9.81
N GLY A 308 22.39 13.37 11.00
CA GLY A 308 21.98 14.73 11.36
C GLY A 308 20.74 15.24 10.62
N ARG A 309 20.02 14.37 9.90
CA ARG A 309 18.83 14.72 9.10
C ARG A 309 17.55 14.53 9.93
N SER A 310 16.44 15.08 9.37
CA SER A 310 15.13 14.90 10.01
C SER A 310 14.77 13.41 10.10
N PRO A 311 14.21 12.97 11.24
CA PRO A 311 13.71 11.60 11.36
C PRO A 311 12.57 11.31 10.37
N GLU A 312 11.84 12.31 9.90
CA GLU A 312 10.78 12.19 8.88
C GLU A 312 11.31 11.62 7.56
N ASP A 313 12.57 11.91 7.19
CA ASP A 313 13.20 11.40 5.98
C ASP A 313 13.23 9.87 5.95
N ALA A 314 13.41 9.24 7.10
CA ALA A 314 13.44 7.78 7.24
C ALA A 314 12.09 7.18 7.65
N ALA A 315 11.24 7.95 8.35
CA ALA A 315 9.88 7.56 8.71
C ALA A 315 8.94 7.60 7.49
N LEU A 316 7.69 7.23 7.72
CA LEU A 316 6.57 7.38 6.78
C LEU A 316 6.78 6.60 5.46
N SER A 317 5.94 6.85 4.46
CA SER A 317 6.01 6.19 3.15
C SER A 317 7.29 6.52 2.36
N GLY A 318 7.85 7.71 2.60
CA GLY A 318 9.02 8.22 1.88
C GLY A 318 8.70 8.98 0.60
N GLN A 319 7.44 9.25 0.32
CA GLN A 319 7.02 10.04 -0.85
C GLN A 319 7.57 11.46 -0.81
N ALA A 320 7.45 12.13 0.34
CA ALA A 320 8.01 13.47 0.54
C ALA A 320 9.54 13.48 0.42
N THR A 321 10.20 12.48 1.01
CA THR A 321 11.66 12.31 0.92
C THR A 321 12.13 12.10 -0.52
N LEU A 322 11.37 11.32 -1.31
CA LEU A 322 11.67 11.10 -2.72
C LEU A 322 11.54 12.41 -3.52
N GLY A 323 10.49 13.19 -3.24
CA GLY A 323 10.31 14.52 -3.84
C GLY A 323 11.46 15.47 -3.53
N ALA A 324 11.86 15.56 -2.25
CA ALA A 324 12.99 16.37 -1.82
C ALA A 324 14.32 15.91 -2.44
N LEU A 325 14.54 14.60 -2.53
CA LEU A 325 15.73 14.02 -3.14
C LEU A 325 15.80 14.30 -4.65
N ALA A 326 14.65 14.23 -5.35
CA ALA A 326 14.58 14.52 -6.77
C ALA A 326 14.78 16.01 -7.08
N ALA A 327 14.33 16.90 -6.19
CA ALA A 327 14.50 18.34 -6.33
C ALA A 327 15.95 18.79 -6.12
N ASP A 328 16.65 18.23 -5.13
CA ASP A 328 18.05 18.56 -4.83
C ASP A 328 18.83 17.31 -4.39
N PRO A 329 19.28 16.49 -5.35
CA PRO A 329 20.05 15.29 -5.05
C PRO A 329 21.42 15.59 -4.44
N GLN A 330 21.99 16.79 -4.68
CA GLN A 330 23.34 17.14 -4.22
C GLN A 330 23.37 17.45 -2.70
N SER A 331 22.22 17.79 -2.11
CA SER A 331 22.12 18.00 -0.66
C SER A 331 22.23 16.68 0.15
N TRP A 332 22.24 15.53 -0.51
CA TRP A 332 22.33 14.24 0.12
C TRP A 332 23.72 13.63 -0.02
N SER A 333 24.39 13.36 1.10
CA SER A 333 25.63 12.61 1.07
C SER A 333 25.37 11.13 0.73
N ILE A 334 26.33 10.47 0.09
CA ILE A 334 26.25 9.03 -0.20
C ILE A 334 26.02 8.23 1.11
N GLY A 335 26.67 8.61 2.20
CA GLY A 335 26.48 7.99 3.49
C GLY A 335 25.03 8.09 4.00
N ALA A 336 24.38 9.25 3.84
CA ALA A 336 22.98 9.43 4.21
C ALA A 336 22.03 8.59 3.36
N LEU A 337 22.29 8.47 2.05
CA LEU A 337 21.51 7.62 1.15
C LEU A 337 21.64 6.14 1.49
N VAL A 338 22.85 5.67 1.79
CA VAL A 338 23.08 4.30 2.24
C VAL A 338 22.41 4.05 3.58
N ALA A 339 22.54 4.96 4.54
CA ALA A 339 21.88 4.85 5.83
C ALA A 339 20.35 4.82 5.70
N LEU A 340 19.77 5.66 4.84
CA LEU A 340 18.34 5.67 4.53
C LEU A 340 17.88 4.33 3.94
N THR A 341 18.63 3.81 2.96
CA THR A 341 18.31 2.54 2.30
C THR A 341 18.37 1.37 3.29
N VAL A 342 19.42 1.31 4.11
CA VAL A 342 19.58 0.28 5.14
C VAL A 342 18.48 0.39 6.18
N CYS A 343 18.18 1.58 6.69
CA CYS A 343 17.10 1.82 7.64
C CYS A 343 15.74 1.36 7.07
N LYS A 344 15.37 1.80 5.87
CA LYS A 344 14.11 1.39 5.23
C LYS A 344 14.06 -0.11 4.94
N ALA A 345 15.15 -0.74 4.53
CA ALA A 345 15.23 -2.18 4.31
C ALA A 345 15.10 -2.98 5.62
N ALA A 346 15.81 -2.57 6.69
CA ALA A 346 15.72 -3.19 8.01
C ALA A 346 14.32 -3.09 8.59
N VAL A 347 13.71 -1.91 8.50
CA VAL A 347 12.32 -1.68 8.92
C VAL A 347 11.36 -2.55 8.12
N ARG A 348 11.53 -2.68 6.81
CA ARG A 348 10.67 -3.52 5.97
C ARG A 348 10.80 -5.01 6.30
N SER A 349 11.97 -5.48 6.74
CA SER A 349 12.17 -6.86 7.16
C SER A 349 11.59 -7.16 8.55
N SER A 350 11.57 -6.20 9.48
CA SER A 350 11.03 -6.36 10.83
C SER A 350 9.49 -6.28 10.92
N ARG A 351 8.78 -5.97 9.86
CA ARG A 351 7.31 -5.78 9.81
C ARG A 351 6.49 -7.07 9.86
N ARG A 352 6.76 -7.91 10.85
CA ARG A 352 6.06 -9.19 11.03
C ARG A 352 5.55 -9.42 12.41
N CYS A 353 5.45 -8.37 13.09
CA CYS A 353 4.81 -8.38 14.38
C CYS A 353 3.36 -8.01 14.28
#